data_1de71a8f40e94da671f94cd57aaadaa0
#
_entry.id   1de71a8f40e94da671f94cd57aaadaa0
#
_cell.length_a   1.000
_cell.length_b   1.000
_cell.length_c   1.000
_cell.angle_alpha   90.00
_cell.angle_beta   90.00
_cell.angle_gamma   90.00
#
_symmetry.space_group_name_H-M   'P 1'
#
loop_
_entity.id
_entity.type
_entity.pdbx_description
1 polymer ?
#
loop_
_entity_poly.entity_id
_entity_poly.type
_entity_poly.pdbx_seq_one_letter_code
_entity_poly.pdbx_strand_id
1 'polypeptide(L)'
;MANLNYFTIALLMTIESTFLPMPSEVVIPFAAYKAAQGDLNIFGVIIFGTLGALCGSLINYTLSYYLGRPLVYKFADSRAGKLFLLSKEKVQHAENYFIRNGKSSTFIGRLVPGIRHLISIPAGLAKMNLRNFVLYTFVGAGLWNIILAIIGYYIYDIREKIFPYLSDILIIVGVLFVAYLIVQAVKQRKARGQKTDDR
;
A
#
# COMPACT_ATOMS: atom_id res chain seq x y z
N MET A 1 8.67 -11.78 21.89
CA MET A 1 8.18 -10.70 21.04
C MET A 1 9.35 -10.20 20.21
N ALA A 2 9.22 -10.11 18.89
CA ALA A 2 10.33 -9.69 18.03
C ALA A 2 10.83 -8.31 18.47
N ASN A 3 12.14 -8.15 18.60
CA ASN A 3 12.79 -6.88 18.93
C ASN A 3 12.50 -5.88 17.80
N LEU A 4 11.43 -5.10 17.97
CA LEU A 4 11.13 -4.02 17.04
C LEU A 4 12.17 -2.93 17.21
N ASN A 5 13.01 -2.75 16.21
CA ASN A 5 14.02 -1.70 16.12
C ASN A 5 13.87 -0.95 14.79
N TYR A 6 14.59 0.14 14.63
CA TYR A 6 14.52 0.97 13.42
C TYR A 6 14.82 0.21 12.13
N PHE A 7 15.76 -0.74 12.17
CA PHE A 7 16.09 -1.58 11.01
C PHE A 7 14.91 -2.50 10.64
N THR A 8 14.28 -3.14 11.63
CA THR A 8 13.10 -4.00 11.41
C THR A 8 11.93 -3.20 10.86
N ILE A 9 11.72 -1.96 11.36
CA ILE A 9 10.69 -1.05 10.84
C ILE A 9 10.97 -0.73 9.37
N ALA A 10 12.20 -0.33 9.03
CA ALA A 10 12.59 -0.02 7.66
C ALA A 10 12.42 -1.24 6.75
N LEU A 11 12.82 -2.42 7.20
CA LEU A 11 12.68 -3.67 6.45
C LEU A 11 11.21 -4.03 6.18
N LEU A 12 10.37 -4.00 7.22
CA LEU A 12 8.94 -4.28 7.09
C LEU A 12 8.25 -3.28 6.14
N MET A 13 8.57 -2.00 6.25
CA MET A 13 8.06 -0.96 5.37
C MET A 13 8.57 -1.09 3.93
N THR A 14 9.80 -1.62 3.74
CA THR A 14 10.32 -1.95 2.42
C THR A 14 9.53 -3.07 1.78
N ILE A 15 9.31 -4.16 2.53
CA ILE A 15 8.54 -5.32 2.07
C ILE A 15 7.10 -4.92 1.74
N GLU A 16 6.45 -4.16 2.61
CA GLU A 16 5.09 -3.65 2.41
C GLU A 16 4.96 -2.77 1.16
N SER A 17 5.93 -1.90 0.93
CA SER A 17 5.93 -1.01 -0.22
C SER A 17 6.32 -1.68 -1.55
N THR A 18 6.63 -2.99 -1.53
CA THR A 18 6.80 -3.83 -2.72
C THR A 18 5.46 -4.44 -3.16
N PHE A 19 5.48 -5.60 -3.81
CA PHE A 19 4.28 -6.28 -4.31
C PHE A 19 3.46 -7.00 -3.22
N LEU A 20 3.98 -7.13 -2.01
CA LEU A 20 3.30 -7.82 -0.92
C LEU A 20 2.36 -6.84 -0.21
N PRO A 21 1.04 -7.05 -0.26
CA PRO A 21 0.08 -6.20 0.44
C PRO A 21 0.12 -6.52 1.93
N MET A 22 1.10 -5.98 2.62
CA MET A 22 1.11 -6.00 4.09
C MET A 22 0.52 -4.68 4.60
N PRO A 23 -0.37 -4.69 5.59
CA PRO A 23 -0.96 -3.47 6.10
C PRO A 23 0.08 -2.70 6.94
N SER A 24 0.68 -1.66 6.38
CA SER A 24 1.53 -0.71 7.12
C SER A 24 0.76 0.01 8.23
N GLU A 25 -0.56 0.03 8.11
CA GLU A 25 -1.49 0.48 9.13
C GLU A 25 -1.31 -0.25 10.47
N VAL A 26 -0.57 -1.36 10.46
CA VAL A 26 -0.17 -2.09 11.67
C VAL A 26 1.26 -1.74 12.10
N VAL A 27 2.21 -1.66 11.16
CA VAL A 27 3.65 -1.50 11.46
C VAL A 27 3.94 -0.16 12.12
N ILE A 28 3.54 0.95 11.50
CA ILE A 28 3.85 2.30 12.01
C ILE A 28 3.10 2.63 13.30
N PRO A 29 1.77 2.39 13.44
CA PRO A 29 1.10 2.62 14.71
C PRO A 29 1.65 1.78 15.86
N PHE A 30 2.02 0.52 15.60
CA PHE A 30 2.62 -0.33 16.62
C PHE A 30 4.02 0.16 17.04
N ALA A 31 4.84 0.62 16.09
CA ALA A 31 6.14 1.22 16.37
C ALA A 31 5.99 2.55 17.14
N ALA A 32 4.99 3.36 16.78
CA ALA A 32 4.68 4.62 17.49
C ALA A 32 4.15 4.38 18.90
N TYR A 33 3.34 3.35 19.09
CA TYR A 33 2.92 2.88 20.42
C TYR A 33 4.13 2.50 21.28
N LYS A 34 5.11 1.80 20.72
CA LYS A 34 6.39 1.48 21.39
C LYS A 34 7.21 2.75 21.68
N ALA A 35 7.16 3.74 20.81
CA ALA A 35 7.80 5.04 21.06
C ALA A 35 7.13 5.78 22.23
N ALA A 36 5.80 5.70 22.37
CA ALA A 36 5.08 6.26 23.52
C ALA A 36 5.43 5.57 24.83
N GLN A 37 5.84 4.29 24.81
CA GLN A 37 6.35 3.55 25.98
C GLN A 37 7.80 3.94 26.37
N GLY A 38 8.49 4.74 25.52
CA GLY A 38 9.89 5.10 25.72
C GLY A 38 10.91 4.12 25.13
N ASP A 39 10.47 3.03 24.48
CA ASP A 39 11.35 2.03 23.88
C ASP A 39 12.02 2.53 22.58
N LEU A 40 11.39 3.48 21.88
CA LEU A 40 11.82 4.04 20.60
C LEU A 40 11.62 5.56 20.58
N ASN A 41 12.29 6.24 19.63
CA ASN A 41 12.04 7.64 19.35
C ASN A 41 11.04 7.76 18.18
N ILE A 42 9.98 8.56 18.35
CA ILE A 42 8.93 8.76 17.35
C ILE A 42 9.48 9.29 16.01
N PHE A 43 10.44 10.21 16.06
CA PHE A 43 11.08 10.74 14.85
C PHE A 43 11.85 9.64 14.11
N GLY A 44 12.54 8.77 14.87
CA GLY A 44 13.21 7.60 14.30
C GLY A 44 12.21 6.66 13.59
N VAL A 45 11.07 6.37 14.21
CA VAL A 45 10.00 5.55 13.60
C VAL A 45 9.54 6.13 12.27
N ILE A 46 9.26 7.44 12.24
CA ILE A 46 8.80 8.13 11.02
C ILE A 46 9.89 8.12 9.94
N ILE A 47 11.14 8.46 10.28
CA ILE A 47 12.24 8.52 9.31
C ILE A 47 12.53 7.14 8.73
N PHE A 48 12.77 6.13 9.58
CA PHE A 48 13.10 4.78 9.12
C PHE A 48 11.93 4.10 8.40
N GLY A 49 10.69 4.37 8.84
CA GLY A 49 9.49 3.96 8.13
C GLY A 49 9.38 4.56 6.74
N THR A 50 9.68 5.86 6.61
CA THR A 50 9.65 6.56 5.32
C THR A 50 10.76 6.12 4.39
N LEU A 51 11.98 5.91 4.91
CA LEU A 51 13.10 5.37 4.15
C LEU A 51 12.81 3.95 3.65
N GLY A 52 12.22 3.09 4.49
CA GLY A 52 11.79 1.76 4.09
C GLY A 52 10.76 1.81 2.97
N ALA A 53 9.71 2.64 3.13
CA ALA A 53 8.70 2.82 2.10
C ALA A 53 9.28 3.36 0.78
N LEU A 54 10.27 4.25 0.85
CA LEU A 54 10.98 4.75 -0.32
C LEU A 54 11.78 3.65 -1.01
N CYS A 55 12.51 2.82 -0.24
CA CYS A 55 13.28 1.69 -0.79
C CYS A 55 12.38 0.69 -1.53
N GLY A 56 11.27 0.25 -0.92
CA GLY A 56 10.32 -0.64 -1.58
C GLY A 56 9.69 -0.04 -2.83
N SER A 57 9.40 1.25 -2.79
CA SER A 57 8.88 2.00 -3.93
C SER A 57 9.87 2.13 -5.07
N LEU A 58 11.15 2.31 -4.76
CA LEU A 58 12.23 2.35 -5.76
C LEU A 58 12.42 0.99 -6.43
N ILE A 59 12.26 -0.11 -5.70
CA ILE A 59 12.29 -1.46 -6.29
C ILE A 59 11.18 -1.58 -7.33
N ASN A 60 9.92 -1.26 -6.99
CA ASN A 60 8.80 -1.34 -7.92
C ASN A 60 8.95 -0.38 -9.12
N TYR A 61 9.41 0.85 -8.87
CA TYR A 61 9.69 1.82 -9.93
C TYR A 61 10.76 1.30 -10.90
N THR A 62 11.88 0.80 -10.37
CA THR A 62 13.02 0.31 -11.16
C THR A 62 12.63 -0.91 -11.98
N LEU A 63 11.93 -1.87 -11.35
CA LEU A 63 11.40 -3.04 -12.06
C LEU A 63 10.49 -2.62 -13.21
N SER A 64 9.55 -1.71 -12.97
CA SER A 64 8.61 -1.26 -13.99
C SER A 64 9.29 -0.43 -15.09
N TYR A 65 10.31 0.34 -14.74
CA TYR A 65 11.10 1.14 -15.69
C TYR A 65 11.90 0.27 -16.65
N TYR A 66 12.59 -0.78 -16.14
CA TYR A 66 13.48 -1.63 -16.93
C TYR A 66 12.78 -2.83 -17.56
N LEU A 67 11.89 -3.50 -16.83
CA LEU A 67 11.15 -4.66 -17.35
C LEU A 67 10.08 -4.24 -18.37
N GLY A 68 9.66 -2.98 -18.32
CA GLY A 68 8.81 -2.34 -19.31
C GLY A 68 7.37 -2.87 -19.36
N ARG A 69 6.62 -2.28 -20.31
CA ARG A 69 5.22 -2.59 -20.56
C ARG A 69 4.93 -4.10 -20.71
N PRO A 70 5.69 -4.90 -21.50
CA PRO A 70 5.30 -6.28 -21.77
C PRO A 70 5.13 -7.12 -20.50
N LEU A 71 6.04 -6.99 -19.52
CA LEU A 71 5.99 -7.80 -18.32
C LEU A 71 4.89 -7.34 -17.36
N VAL A 72 4.75 -6.03 -17.19
CA VAL A 72 3.70 -5.46 -16.31
C VAL A 72 2.31 -5.78 -16.85
N TYR A 73 2.11 -5.68 -18.17
CA TYR A 73 0.84 -6.02 -18.81
C TYR A 73 0.56 -7.53 -18.75
N LYS A 74 1.59 -8.39 -18.92
CA LYS A 74 1.45 -9.83 -18.74
C LYS A 74 1.11 -10.21 -17.29
N PHE A 75 1.71 -9.51 -16.32
CA PHE A 75 1.39 -9.70 -14.90
C PHE A 75 -0.05 -9.27 -14.60
N ALA A 76 -0.50 -8.12 -15.10
CA ALA A 76 -1.87 -7.65 -14.91
C ALA A 76 -2.93 -8.62 -15.44
N ASP A 77 -2.62 -9.37 -16.52
CA ASP A 77 -3.49 -10.40 -17.07
C ASP A 77 -3.42 -11.75 -16.33
N SER A 78 -2.40 -11.96 -15.50
CA SER A 78 -2.22 -13.20 -14.75
C SER A 78 -3.28 -13.40 -13.68
N ARG A 79 -3.42 -14.64 -13.16
CA ARG A 79 -4.30 -14.94 -12.02
C ARG A 79 -3.92 -14.10 -10.78
N ALA A 80 -2.62 -13.88 -10.56
CA ALA A 80 -2.13 -13.03 -9.48
C ALA A 80 -2.53 -11.57 -9.70
N GLY A 81 -2.33 -11.00 -10.88
CA GLY A 81 -2.75 -9.62 -11.19
C GLY A 81 -4.24 -9.40 -10.99
N LYS A 82 -5.08 -10.37 -11.38
CA LYS A 82 -6.54 -10.32 -11.18
C LYS A 82 -6.92 -10.36 -9.68
N LEU A 83 -6.16 -11.08 -8.85
CA LEU A 83 -6.35 -11.07 -7.40
C LEU A 83 -6.11 -9.68 -6.80
N PHE A 84 -5.15 -8.94 -7.35
CA PHE A 84 -4.86 -7.54 -6.97
C PHE A 84 -5.75 -6.51 -7.70
N LEU A 85 -6.84 -6.96 -8.35
CA LEU A 85 -7.75 -6.11 -9.12
C LEU A 85 -7.06 -5.31 -10.25
N LEU A 86 -5.91 -5.78 -10.73
CA LEU A 86 -5.20 -5.22 -11.86
C LEU A 86 -5.78 -5.77 -13.17
N SER A 87 -5.87 -4.90 -14.18
CA SER A 87 -6.16 -5.28 -15.57
C SER A 87 -5.31 -4.43 -16.50
N LYS A 88 -5.14 -4.88 -17.74
CA LYS A 88 -4.40 -4.12 -18.77
C LYS A 88 -4.94 -2.71 -18.93
N GLU A 89 -6.26 -2.58 -19.00
CA GLU A 89 -6.93 -1.29 -19.19
C GLU A 89 -6.65 -0.35 -18.03
N LYS A 90 -6.69 -0.86 -16.78
CA LYS A 90 -6.40 -0.07 -15.59
C LYS A 90 -4.94 0.39 -15.55
N VAL A 91 -4.00 -0.50 -15.90
CA VAL A 91 -2.57 -0.17 -15.98
C VAL A 91 -2.34 0.89 -17.05
N GLN A 92 -2.92 0.73 -18.24
CA GLN A 92 -2.80 1.71 -19.34
C GLN A 92 -3.43 3.05 -18.98
N HIS A 93 -4.58 3.06 -18.34
CA HIS A 93 -5.23 4.28 -17.88
C HIS A 93 -4.37 5.02 -16.84
N ALA A 94 -3.82 4.28 -15.88
CA ALA A 94 -2.91 4.82 -14.87
C ALA A 94 -1.62 5.37 -15.52
N GLU A 95 -1.03 4.66 -16.49
CA GLU A 95 0.15 5.12 -17.22
C GLU A 95 -0.12 6.44 -17.96
N ASN A 96 -1.21 6.52 -18.72
CA ASN A 96 -1.60 7.72 -19.45
C ASN A 96 -1.86 8.92 -18.50
N TYR A 97 -2.48 8.66 -17.35
CA TYR A 97 -2.69 9.67 -16.32
C TYR A 97 -1.37 10.16 -15.73
N PHE A 98 -0.41 9.24 -15.49
CA PHE A 98 0.92 9.57 -14.98
C PHE A 98 1.77 10.38 -15.96
N ILE A 99 1.67 10.12 -17.26
CA ILE A 99 2.36 10.91 -18.28
C ILE A 99 1.95 12.39 -18.19
N ARG A 100 0.68 12.66 -17.89
CA ARG A 100 0.14 14.03 -17.78
C ARG A 100 0.36 14.67 -16.41
N ASN A 101 0.22 13.90 -15.34
CA ASN A 101 0.11 14.41 -13.96
C ASN A 101 1.06 13.74 -12.97
N GLY A 102 2.20 13.20 -13.41
CA GLY A 102 3.07 12.32 -12.62
C GLY A 102 3.43 12.81 -11.22
N LYS A 103 3.73 14.11 -11.07
CA LYS A 103 4.09 14.70 -9.77
C LYS A 103 2.93 14.62 -8.77
N SER A 104 1.77 15.18 -9.16
CA SER A 104 0.56 15.18 -8.33
C SER A 104 0.06 13.76 -8.08
N SER A 105 0.10 12.90 -9.11
CA SER A 105 -0.30 11.49 -9.00
C SER A 105 0.55 10.72 -8.00
N THR A 106 1.86 10.93 -8.01
CA THR A 106 2.76 10.27 -7.06
C THR A 106 2.45 10.73 -5.63
N PHE A 107 2.31 12.03 -5.41
CA PHE A 107 2.03 12.56 -4.07
C PHE A 107 0.66 12.12 -3.55
N ILE A 108 -0.43 12.42 -4.31
CA ILE A 108 -1.81 12.11 -3.88
C ILE A 108 -2.01 10.60 -3.75
N GLY A 109 -1.51 9.83 -4.72
CA GLY A 109 -1.63 8.38 -4.69
C GLY A 109 -0.96 7.73 -3.48
N ARG A 110 0.05 8.38 -2.89
CA ARG A 110 0.68 7.93 -1.63
C ARG A 110 -0.19 8.15 -0.40
N LEU A 111 -1.12 9.09 -0.45
CA LEU A 111 -2.05 9.38 0.63
C LEU A 111 -3.34 8.54 0.55
N VAL A 112 -3.54 7.78 -0.53
CA VAL A 112 -4.72 6.93 -0.69
C VAL A 112 -4.40 5.50 -0.25
N PRO A 113 -5.05 4.98 0.82
CA PRO A 113 -4.90 3.60 1.24
C PRO A 113 -5.21 2.63 0.10
N GLY A 114 -4.49 1.51 0.03
CA GLY A 114 -4.71 0.45 -0.95
C GLY A 114 -4.09 0.67 -2.33
N ILE A 115 -3.81 1.91 -2.77
CA ILE A 115 -3.14 2.16 -4.06
C ILE A 115 -1.73 2.71 -3.91
N ARG A 116 -1.35 3.21 -2.74
CA ARG A 116 -0.07 3.87 -2.49
C ARG A 116 1.17 3.02 -2.83
N HIS A 117 1.13 1.70 -2.62
CA HIS A 117 2.22 0.80 -3.00
C HIS A 117 2.26 0.51 -4.51
N LEU A 118 1.11 0.58 -5.19
CA LEU A 118 1.01 0.34 -6.63
C LEU A 118 1.41 1.56 -7.48
N ILE A 119 1.41 2.75 -6.90
CA ILE A 119 1.65 4.01 -7.63
C ILE A 119 3.05 4.07 -8.27
N SER A 120 4.00 3.31 -7.74
CA SER A 120 5.37 3.21 -8.26
C SER A 120 5.43 2.51 -9.63
N ILE A 121 4.47 1.64 -9.93
CA ILE A 121 4.41 0.88 -11.19
C ILE A 121 4.12 1.82 -12.37
N PRO A 122 2.99 2.55 -12.40
CA PRO A 122 2.73 3.48 -13.50
C PRO A 122 3.76 4.62 -13.58
N ALA A 123 4.36 5.04 -12.45
CA ALA A 123 5.44 6.02 -12.47
C ALA A 123 6.68 5.50 -13.21
N GLY A 124 7.05 4.23 -13.00
CA GLY A 124 8.14 3.58 -13.72
C GLY A 124 7.82 3.37 -15.21
N LEU A 125 6.61 2.91 -15.56
CA LEU A 125 6.16 2.73 -16.94
C LEU A 125 6.13 4.04 -17.72
N ALA A 126 5.67 5.12 -17.09
CA ALA A 126 5.66 6.47 -17.65
C ALA A 126 7.05 7.11 -17.72
N LYS A 127 8.10 6.41 -17.26
CA LYS A 127 9.49 6.91 -17.19
C LYS A 127 9.59 8.27 -16.50
N MET A 128 8.84 8.46 -15.41
CA MET A 128 8.89 9.67 -14.62
C MET A 128 10.32 9.95 -14.17
N ASN A 129 10.72 11.23 -14.12
CA ASN A 129 12.06 11.60 -13.63
C ASN A 129 12.27 11.10 -12.21
N LEU A 130 13.37 10.35 -11.97
CA LEU A 130 13.67 9.69 -10.71
C LEU A 130 13.73 10.67 -9.53
N ARG A 131 14.31 11.86 -9.69
CA ARG A 131 14.40 12.87 -8.63
C ARG A 131 13.01 13.31 -8.18
N ASN A 132 12.11 13.57 -9.13
CA ASN A 132 10.74 13.92 -8.83
C ASN A 132 10.01 12.75 -8.14
N PHE A 133 10.18 11.52 -8.64
CA PHE A 133 9.59 10.34 -8.02
C PHE A 133 10.04 10.17 -6.57
N VAL A 134 11.34 10.25 -6.30
CA VAL A 134 11.92 10.16 -4.94
C VAL A 134 11.34 11.25 -4.04
N LEU A 135 11.35 12.50 -4.48
CA LEU A 135 10.88 13.64 -3.68
C LEU A 135 9.40 13.50 -3.31
N TYR A 136 8.53 13.28 -4.30
CA TYR A 136 7.08 13.17 -4.05
C TYR A 136 6.71 11.89 -3.30
N THR A 137 7.47 10.81 -3.49
CA THR A 137 7.32 9.58 -2.70
C THR A 137 7.72 9.81 -1.25
N PHE A 138 8.87 10.43 -1.01
CA PHE A 138 9.38 10.70 0.34
C PHE A 138 8.40 11.60 1.12
N VAL A 139 7.95 12.69 0.51
CA VAL A 139 7.00 13.63 1.16
C VAL A 139 5.65 12.95 1.39
N GLY A 140 5.11 12.24 0.38
CA GLY A 140 3.81 11.58 0.50
C GLY A 140 3.82 10.43 1.52
N ALA A 141 4.84 9.56 1.48
CA ALA A 141 4.98 8.48 2.45
C ALA A 141 5.30 9.01 3.85
N GLY A 142 6.13 10.04 3.96
CA GLY A 142 6.42 10.71 5.23
C GLY A 142 5.17 11.28 5.89
N LEU A 143 4.36 12.02 5.13
CA LEU A 143 3.10 12.56 5.64
C LEU A 143 2.13 11.45 6.10
N TRP A 144 2.03 10.38 5.32
CA TRP A 144 1.21 9.22 5.73
C TRP A 144 1.73 8.57 7.01
N ASN A 145 3.05 8.36 7.11
CA ASN A 145 3.67 7.79 8.31
C ASN A 145 3.51 8.69 9.54
N ILE A 146 3.53 10.02 9.37
CA ILE A 146 3.22 10.97 10.45
C ILE A 146 1.78 10.76 10.94
N ILE A 147 0.80 10.68 10.03
CA ILE A 147 -0.60 10.43 10.39
C ILE A 147 -0.73 9.12 11.17
N LEU A 148 -0.13 8.03 10.66
CA LEU A 148 -0.17 6.73 11.33
C LEU A 148 0.56 6.73 12.67
N ALA A 149 1.67 7.46 12.77
CA ALA A 149 2.43 7.59 14.02
C ALA A 149 1.65 8.38 15.08
N ILE A 150 0.96 9.44 14.69
CA ILE A 150 0.05 10.19 15.58
C ILE A 150 -1.05 9.25 16.10
N ILE A 151 -1.72 8.53 15.22
CA ILE A 151 -2.75 7.55 15.60
C ILE A 151 -2.19 6.53 16.59
N GLY A 152 -1.04 5.92 16.28
CA GLY A 152 -0.41 4.92 17.15
C GLY A 152 0.02 5.46 18.50
N TYR A 153 0.51 6.70 18.53
CA TYR A 153 0.92 7.36 19.77
C TYR A 153 -0.29 7.65 20.68
N TYR A 154 -1.38 8.16 20.11
CA TYR A 154 -2.61 8.43 20.86
C TYR A 154 -3.35 7.14 21.30
N ILE A 155 -3.22 6.04 20.56
CA ILE A 155 -3.77 4.74 20.99
C ILE A 155 -3.15 4.29 22.32
N TYR A 156 -1.92 4.69 22.61
CA TYR A 156 -1.29 4.41 23.91
C TYR A 156 -2.09 5.02 25.08
N ASP A 157 -2.52 6.27 24.95
CA ASP A 157 -3.27 6.98 26.01
C ASP A 157 -4.71 6.46 26.18
N ILE A 158 -5.28 5.89 25.10
CA ILE A 158 -6.69 5.42 25.09
C ILE A 158 -6.78 3.88 25.19
N ARG A 159 -5.66 3.23 25.37
CA ARG A 159 -5.49 1.77 25.38
C ARG A 159 -6.53 1.03 26.22
N GLU A 160 -6.80 1.49 27.42
CA GLU A 160 -7.73 0.83 28.34
C GLU A 160 -9.19 0.89 27.85
N LYS A 161 -9.54 1.88 27.05
CA LYS A 161 -10.90 2.09 26.55
C LYS A 161 -11.14 1.41 25.19
N ILE A 162 -10.13 1.28 24.34
CA ILE A 162 -10.29 0.78 22.96
C ILE A 162 -9.88 -0.70 22.81
N PHE A 163 -8.97 -1.21 23.64
CA PHE A 163 -8.45 -2.56 23.49
C PHE A 163 -9.52 -3.67 23.51
N PRO A 164 -10.60 -3.58 24.32
CA PRO A 164 -11.69 -4.56 24.28
C PRO A 164 -12.42 -4.58 22.94
N TYR A 165 -12.50 -3.44 22.26
CA TYR A 165 -13.25 -3.28 21.00
C TYR A 165 -12.41 -3.46 19.74
N LEU A 166 -11.07 -3.41 19.85
CA LEU A 166 -10.19 -3.47 18.66
C LEU A 166 -10.24 -4.85 17.99
N SER A 167 -10.32 -5.92 18.77
CA SER A 167 -10.50 -7.29 18.25
C SER A 167 -11.83 -7.44 17.52
N ASP A 168 -12.90 -6.88 18.07
CA ASP A 168 -14.23 -6.94 17.48
C ASP A 168 -14.33 -6.13 16.19
N ILE A 169 -13.72 -4.94 16.18
CA ILE A 169 -13.64 -4.10 14.97
C ILE A 169 -12.83 -4.80 13.87
N LEU A 170 -11.69 -5.41 14.20
CA LEU A 170 -10.90 -6.15 13.23
C LEU A 170 -11.63 -7.37 12.68
N ILE A 171 -12.37 -8.08 13.52
CA ILE A 171 -13.22 -9.21 13.11
C ILE A 171 -14.33 -8.70 12.18
N ILE A 172 -15.04 -7.63 12.54
CA ILE A 172 -16.09 -7.04 11.72
C ILE A 172 -15.56 -6.59 10.38
N VAL A 173 -14.43 -5.87 10.35
CA VAL A 173 -13.79 -5.43 9.09
C VAL A 173 -13.36 -6.62 8.25
N GLY A 174 -12.79 -7.66 8.88
CA GLY A 174 -12.41 -8.90 8.20
C GLY A 174 -13.62 -9.63 7.61
N VAL A 175 -14.70 -9.76 8.36
CA VAL A 175 -15.96 -10.38 7.90
C VAL A 175 -16.60 -9.59 6.76
N LEU A 176 -16.65 -8.25 6.87
CA LEU A 176 -17.17 -7.38 5.81
C LEU A 176 -16.33 -7.49 4.54
N PHE A 177 -14.99 -7.57 4.68
CA PHE A 177 -14.10 -7.76 3.54
C PHE A 177 -14.30 -9.12 2.86
N VAL A 178 -14.41 -10.19 3.64
CA VAL A 178 -14.71 -11.54 3.11
C VAL A 178 -16.10 -11.59 2.46
N ALA A 179 -17.11 -11.00 3.09
CA ALA A 179 -18.47 -10.89 2.53
C ALA A 179 -18.45 -10.10 1.20
N TYR A 180 -17.72 -9.00 1.13
CA TYR A 180 -17.53 -8.23 -0.10
C TYR A 180 -16.90 -9.09 -1.22
N LEU A 181 -15.86 -9.87 -0.91
CA LEU A 181 -15.22 -10.77 -1.88
C LEU A 181 -16.18 -11.87 -2.36
N ILE A 182 -16.98 -12.44 -1.46
CA ILE A 182 -17.98 -13.47 -1.81
C ILE A 182 -19.06 -12.88 -2.72
N VAL A 183 -19.58 -11.69 -2.41
CA VAL A 183 -20.58 -11.01 -3.24
C VAL A 183 -20.01 -10.70 -4.64
N GLN A 184 -18.77 -10.25 -4.71
CA GLN A 184 -18.08 -10.04 -6.00
C GLN A 184 -17.93 -11.35 -6.80
N ALA A 185 -17.54 -12.44 -6.13
CA ALA A 185 -17.37 -13.74 -6.78
C ALA A 185 -18.72 -14.31 -7.28
N VAL A 186 -19.79 -14.14 -6.52
CA VAL A 186 -21.15 -14.56 -6.92
C VAL A 186 -21.69 -13.73 -8.09
N LYS A 187 -21.48 -12.40 -8.09
CA LYS A 187 -21.83 -11.52 -9.22
C LYS A 187 -21.12 -11.92 -10.50
N GLN A 188 -19.82 -12.26 -10.41
CA GLN A 188 -19.05 -12.71 -11.58
C GLN A 188 -19.52 -14.09 -12.09
N ARG A 189 -19.94 -15.00 -11.22
CA ARG A 189 -20.50 -16.31 -11.63
C ARG A 189 -21.84 -16.14 -12.34
N LYS A 190 -22.74 -15.27 -11.83
CA LYS A 190 -24.04 -14.99 -12.49
C LYS A 190 -23.85 -14.36 -13.86
N ALA A 191 -22.92 -13.42 -14.02
CA ALA A 191 -22.62 -12.78 -15.30
C ALA A 191 -22.00 -13.75 -16.32
N ARG A 192 -21.33 -14.84 -15.89
CA ARG A 192 -20.83 -15.90 -16.77
C ARG A 192 -21.89 -16.93 -17.15
N GLY A 193 -22.81 -17.26 -16.24
CA GLY A 193 -23.90 -18.22 -16.50
C GLY A 193 -24.90 -17.69 -17.53
N GLN A 194 -25.16 -16.38 -17.54
CA GLN A 194 -26.09 -15.75 -18.48
C GLN A 194 -25.56 -15.70 -19.92
N LYS A 195 -24.24 -15.71 -20.12
CA LYS A 195 -23.60 -15.72 -21.45
C LYS A 195 -23.55 -17.10 -22.11
N THR A 196 -23.83 -18.18 -21.37
CA THR A 196 -23.86 -19.55 -21.91
C THR A 196 -25.26 -20.02 -22.29
N ASP A 197 -26.32 -19.30 -21.83
CA ASP A 197 -27.72 -19.66 -22.13
C ASP A 197 -28.25 -18.97 -23.40
N ASP A 198 -27.54 -17.92 -23.86
CA ASP A 198 -27.87 -17.18 -25.10
C ASP A 198 -27.11 -17.71 -26.36
N ARG A 199 -26.56 -18.94 -26.33
CA ARG A 199 -25.96 -19.63 -27.49
C ARG A 199 -26.63 -20.97 -27.73
#